data_b29137021d5800715efdb80d840ea883
#
_entry.id   b29137021d5800715efdb80d840ea883
#
_cell.length_a   1.000
_cell.length_b   1.000
_cell.length_c   1.000
_cell.angle_alpha   90.00
_cell.angle_beta   90.00
_cell.angle_gamma   90.00
#
_symmetry.space_group_name_H-M   'P 1'
#
loop_
_entity.id
_entity.type
_entity.pdbx_description
1 polymer ?
#
loop_
_entity_poly.entity_id
_entity_poly.type
_entity_poly.pdbx_seq_one_letter_code
_entity_poly.pdbx_strand_id
1 'polypeptide(L)' 'MKKLICVEDVEQAQADGIALCVDGNTIVTPAAQDLIEAFQLPIKECCE' A
#
# COMPACT_ATOMS: atom_id res chain seq x y z
N MET A 1 14.25 -8.89 0.29
CA MET A 1 13.76 -8.49 -1.03
C MET A 1 12.91 -7.26 -0.93
N LYS A 2 13.02 -6.39 -1.91
CA LYS A 2 12.20 -5.18 -1.94
C LYS A 2 10.80 -5.49 -2.42
N LYS A 3 9.85 -4.87 -1.80
CA LYS A 3 8.47 -5.01 -2.20
C LYS A 3 8.02 -3.72 -2.88
N LEU A 4 7.38 -3.85 -4.02
CA LEU A 4 6.88 -2.71 -4.77
C LEU A 4 5.36 -2.71 -4.70
N ILE A 5 4.82 -1.58 -4.25
CA ILE A 5 3.37 -1.42 -4.19
C ILE A 5 2.94 -0.58 -5.38
N CYS A 6 2.11 -1.18 -6.22
CA CYS A 6 1.57 -0.55 -7.41
C CYS A 6 0.12 -0.18 -7.18
N VAL A 7 -0.46 0.49 -8.16
CA VAL A 7 -1.86 0.86 -8.11
C VAL A 7 -2.74 -0.38 -7.89
N GLU A 8 -2.41 -1.47 -8.55
CA GLU A 8 -3.20 -2.69 -8.42
C GLU A 8 -3.20 -3.21 -7.00
N ASP A 9 -2.08 -3.09 -6.30
CA ASP A 9 -2.01 -3.53 -4.92
C ASP A 9 -2.94 -2.71 -4.04
N VAL A 10 -2.98 -1.40 -4.28
CA VAL A 10 -3.84 -0.52 -3.51
C VAL A 10 -5.31 -0.86 -3.78
N GLU A 11 -5.65 -1.05 -5.04
CA GLU A 11 -7.02 -1.38 -5.39
C GLU A 11 -7.44 -2.71 -4.78
N GLN A 12 -6.53 -3.68 -4.78
CA GLN A 12 -6.82 -4.99 -4.22
C GLN A 12 -7.06 -4.88 -2.72
N ALA A 13 -6.22 -4.14 -2.02
CA ALA A 13 -6.38 -3.98 -0.58
C ALA A 13 -7.69 -3.27 -0.26
N GLN A 14 -8.05 -2.29 -1.06
CA GLN A 14 -9.29 -1.57 -0.86
C GLN A 14 -10.49 -2.47 -1.09
N ALA A 15 -10.42 -3.31 -2.12
CA ALA A 15 -11.51 -4.23 -2.43
C ALA A 15 -11.65 -5.28 -1.33
N ASP A 16 -10.53 -5.71 -0.76
CA ASP A 16 -10.57 -6.70 0.31
C ASP A 16 -10.92 -6.09 1.66
N GLY A 17 -10.85 -4.77 1.76
CA GLY A 17 -11.14 -4.09 3.01
C GLY A 17 -10.07 -4.31 4.07
N ILE A 18 -8.83 -4.51 3.64
CA ILE A 18 -7.73 -4.74 4.57
C ILE A 18 -6.75 -3.57 4.50
N ALA A 19 -5.96 -3.45 5.56
CA ALA A 19 -4.94 -2.43 5.60
C ALA A 19 -3.77 -2.84 4.72
N LEU A 20 -3.12 -1.84 4.13
CA LEU A 20 -1.95 -2.08 3.31
C LEU A 20 -0.73 -2.20 4.21
N CYS A 21 0.01 -3.29 4.04
CA CYS A 21 1.16 -3.57 4.88
C CYS A 21 2.44 -3.11 4.17
N VAL A 22 3.20 -2.26 4.84
CA VAL A 22 4.46 -1.76 4.30
C VAL A 22 5.56 -1.98 5.31
N ASP A 23 6.78 -2.09 4.83
CA ASP A 23 7.93 -2.22 5.72
C ASP A 23 9.05 -1.31 5.22
N GLY A 24 10.21 -1.41 5.85
CA GLY A 24 11.31 -0.52 5.52
C GLY A 24 11.84 -0.68 4.10
N ASN A 25 11.58 -1.82 3.51
CA ASN A 25 12.05 -2.09 2.14
C ASN A 25 10.95 -1.94 1.11
N THR A 26 9.78 -1.44 1.52
CA THR A 26 8.67 -1.30 0.60
C THR A 26 8.79 0.03 -0.14
N ILE A 27 8.60 -0.04 -1.45
CA ILE A 27 8.59 1.15 -2.29
C ILE A 27 7.15 1.35 -2.78
N VAL A 28 6.61 2.54 -2.52
CA VAL A 28 5.27 2.89 -2.96
C VAL A 28 5.40 3.85 -4.13
N THR A 29 4.80 3.48 -5.27
CA THR A 29 4.82 4.36 -6.43
C THR A 29 3.99 5.60 -6.16
N PRO A 30 4.31 6.72 -6.83
CA PRO A 30 3.52 7.94 -6.62
C PRO A 30 2.04 7.76 -6.95
N ALA A 31 1.74 6.96 -7.98
CA ALA A 31 0.34 6.71 -8.34
C ALA A 31 -0.35 5.92 -7.24
N ALA A 32 0.33 4.92 -6.69
CA ALA A 32 -0.24 4.12 -5.61
C ALA A 32 -0.47 4.98 -4.37
N GLN A 33 0.48 5.85 -4.06
CA GLN A 33 0.33 6.72 -2.91
C GLN A 33 -0.85 7.67 -3.08
N ASP A 34 -1.04 8.15 -4.29
CA ASP A 34 -2.17 9.02 -4.57
C ASP A 34 -3.50 8.31 -4.31
N LEU A 35 -3.58 7.05 -4.73
CA LEU A 35 -4.78 6.25 -4.49
C LEU A 35 -4.99 6.00 -3.00
N ILE A 36 -3.90 5.74 -2.28
CA ILE A 36 -4.00 5.51 -0.84
C ILE A 36 -4.63 6.72 -0.17
N GLU A 37 -4.21 7.90 -0.56
CA GLU A 37 -4.77 9.12 0.01
C GLU A 37 -6.21 9.34 -0.44
N ALA A 38 -6.49 9.05 -1.71
CA ALA A 38 -7.83 9.25 -2.26
C ALA A 38 -8.85 8.35 -1.56
N PHE A 39 -8.47 7.12 -1.30
CA PHE A 39 -9.34 6.15 -0.64
C PHE A 39 -9.25 6.23 0.88
N GLN A 40 -8.30 7.01 1.40
CA GLN A 40 -8.02 7.05 2.84
C GLN A 40 -7.75 5.65 3.37
N LEU A 41 -6.99 4.90 2.60
CA LEU A 41 -6.69 3.51 2.92
C LEU A 41 -5.75 3.45 4.13
N PRO A 42 -6.08 2.63 5.13
CA PRO A 42 -5.18 2.50 6.28
C PRO A 42 -3.89 1.80 5.87
N ILE A 43 -2.79 2.32 6.37
CA ILE A 43 -1.48 1.74 6.12
C ILE A 43 -0.93 1.23 7.45
N LYS A 44 -0.44 0.00 7.42
CA LYS A 44 0.14 -0.61 8.60
C LYS A 44 1.61 -0.88 8.34
N GLU A 45 2.45 -0.43 9.24
CA GLU A 45 3.87 -0.70 9.12
C GLU A 45 4.18 -2.06 9.70
N CYS A 46 4.72 -2.91 8.85
CA CYS A 46 5.15 -4.23 9.27
C CYS A 46 6.64 -4.16 9.56
N CYS A 47 6.99 -4.30 10.81
CA CYS A 47 8.38 -4.24 11.23
C CYS A 47 8.82 -5.62 11.66
N GLU A 48 9.94 -6.04 11.14
CA GLU A 48 10.51 -7.33 11.56
C GLU A 48 11.61 -7.15 12.53
#